data_4cc9ecd75640278bec34d85f974c364d
#
_entry.id   4cc9ecd75640278bec34d85f974c364d
#
_cell.length_a   1.000
_cell.length_b   1.000
_cell.length_c   1.000
_cell.angle_alpha   90.00
_cell.angle_beta   90.00
_cell.angle_gamma   90.00
#
_symmetry.space_group_name_H-M   'P 1'
#
loop_
_entity.id
_entity.type
_entity.pdbx_description
1 polymer ?
#
loop_
_entity_poly.entity_id
_entity_poly.type
_entity_poly.pdbx_seq_one_letter_code
_entity_poly.pdbx_strand_id
1 'polypeptide(L)'
;VSVLTMCVGFGPPVITDGDRPALRLSPQDVDALIRVRDIPSITAPSALVVDLKSGLVLYEKDANEERPPASTAKLMTALVVVDQVPLDDVVVVSPTAAATAGSRMGLNEGDRLSVLELLYGLLLPSGNDAAVALAQHVAGTQADFVELMNARASAMGLTSTRFTNVHGLDAAGQVTSATDLAALARAALQDPNIAEIVAARSITIGGRQLQNTNELLGVYDGANGVKTGTTDEAGECLIASVTRGGRTTVLVELGSTDRFGDARKLLDYSAEAFAWHRTSLPASGLAWVIG
;
A
#
# COMPACT_ATOMS: atom_id res chain seq x y z
N VAL A 1 24.49 2.29 -19.77
CA VAL A 1 23.79 2.92 -20.92
C VAL A 1 22.27 2.83 -20.75
N SER A 2 21.74 1.80 -20.09
CA SER A 2 20.29 1.62 -19.87
C SER A 2 19.67 2.57 -18.83
N VAL A 3 20.46 3.12 -17.93
CA VAL A 3 19.96 4.00 -16.85
C VAL A 3 19.50 5.38 -17.36
N LEU A 4 20.03 5.83 -18.50
CA LEU A 4 19.65 7.13 -19.08
C LEU A 4 18.27 7.11 -19.76
N THR A 5 17.74 5.94 -20.10
CA THR A 5 16.45 5.78 -20.80
C THR A 5 15.26 5.78 -19.85
N MET A 6 15.48 5.55 -18.54
CA MET A 6 14.42 5.53 -17.53
C MET A 6 14.02 6.90 -16.97
N CYS A 7 14.75 7.97 -17.32
CA CYS A 7 14.47 9.32 -16.82
C CYS A 7 13.66 10.19 -17.80
N VAL A 8 13.14 9.65 -18.89
CA VAL A 8 12.39 10.41 -19.89
C VAL A 8 10.94 9.97 -19.87
N GLY A 9 10.09 10.75 -19.23
CA GLY A 9 8.65 10.59 -19.22
C GLY A 9 8.06 10.54 -20.64
N PHE A 10 7.05 9.72 -20.82
CA PHE A 10 6.36 9.45 -22.08
C PHE A 10 5.55 10.67 -22.55
N GLY A 11 5.96 11.23 -23.66
CA GLY A 11 5.30 12.22 -24.49
C GLY A 11 6.34 12.87 -25.40
N PRO A 12 6.11 13.01 -26.72
CA PRO A 12 7.07 13.69 -27.56
C PRO A 12 7.15 15.16 -27.13
N PRO A 13 8.32 15.67 -26.75
CA PRO A 13 8.45 17.09 -26.45
C PRO A 13 8.28 17.87 -27.74
N VAL A 14 7.33 18.78 -27.78
CA VAL A 14 7.32 19.85 -28.79
C VAL A 14 8.43 20.81 -28.41
N ILE A 15 9.61 20.63 -29.02
CA ILE A 15 10.77 21.46 -28.79
C ILE A 15 10.78 22.51 -29.91
N THR A 16 10.46 23.76 -29.55
CA THR A 16 10.78 24.88 -30.39
C THR A 16 12.24 25.29 -30.12
N ASP A 17 13.00 25.47 -31.20
CA ASP A 17 14.40 25.89 -31.16
C ASP A 17 14.50 27.29 -30.51
N GLY A 18 15.27 27.41 -29.45
CA GLY A 18 15.59 28.67 -28.78
C GLY A 18 15.71 28.47 -27.26
N ASP A 19 16.92 28.55 -26.73
CA ASP A 19 17.28 28.59 -25.32
C ASP A 19 16.78 27.42 -24.43
N ARG A 20 17.33 26.23 -24.67
CA ARG A 20 17.23 25.12 -23.72
C ARG A 20 18.22 25.36 -22.59
N PRO A 21 17.79 25.48 -21.32
CA PRO A 21 18.73 25.33 -20.23
C PRO A 21 19.27 23.90 -20.28
N ALA A 22 20.52 23.73 -20.70
CA ALA A 22 21.17 22.43 -20.64
C ALA A 22 21.25 22.01 -19.18
N LEU A 23 20.66 20.87 -18.84
CA LEU A 23 20.90 20.23 -17.54
C LEU A 23 22.41 19.96 -17.43
N ARG A 24 23.10 20.76 -16.65
CA ARG A 24 24.54 20.56 -16.37
C ARG A 24 24.63 19.73 -15.11
N LEU A 25 24.91 18.44 -15.29
CA LEU A 25 25.27 17.58 -14.18
C LEU A 25 26.70 17.89 -13.75
N SER A 26 26.94 18.00 -12.45
CA SER A 26 28.30 18.06 -11.93
C SER A 26 29.00 16.71 -12.13
N PRO A 27 30.35 16.64 -12.13
CA PRO A 27 31.04 15.35 -12.16
C PRO A 27 30.59 14.39 -11.04
N GLN A 28 30.23 14.92 -9.87
CA GLN A 28 29.70 14.15 -8.75
C GLN A 28 28.29 13.58 -9.03
N ASP A 29 27.45 14.34 -9.75
CA ASP A 29 26.13 13.86 -10.17
C ASP A 29 26.28 12.76 -11.24
N VAL A 30 27.25 12.90 -12.15
CA VAL A 30 27.55 11.88 -13.16
C VAL A 30 28.08 10.61 -12.49
N ASP A 31 28.99 10.73 -11.50
CA ASP A 31 29.48 9.57 -10.74
C ASP A 31 28.37 8.89 -9.93
N ALA A 32 27.41 9.64 -9.40
CA ALA A 32 26.24 9.09 -8.73
C ALA A 32 25.31 8.35 -9.70
N LEU A 33 25.13 8.85 -10.92
CA LEU A 33 24.35 8.21 -11.99
C LEU A 33 25.03 6.96 -12.57
N ILE A 34 26.37 6.87 -12.50
CA ILE A 34 27.14 5.73 -13.00
C ILE A 34 27.24 4.59 -11.97
N ARG A 35 26.86 4.80 -10.72
CA ARG A 35 26.81 3.73 -9.72
C ARG A 35 25.70 2.74 -10.07
N VAL A 36 26.06 1.79 -10.97
CA VAL A 36 25.22 0.63 -11.21
C VAL A 36 25.15 -0.15 -9.91
N ARG A 37 23.99 -0.13 -9.25
CA ARG A 37 23.73 -1.00 -8.11
C ARG A 37 23.21 -2.34 -8.62
N ASP A 38 23.70 -3.41 -8.01
CA ASP A 38 23.15 -4.74 -8.29
C ASP A 38 21.67 -4.78 -7.88
N ILE A 39 20.83 -5.21 -8.78
CA ILE A 39 19.40 -5.38 -8.51
C ILE A 39 19.25 -6.49 -7.46
N PRO A 40 18.60 -6.24 -6.32
CA PRO A 40 18.53 -7.23 -5.26
C PRO A 40 17.71 -8.46 -5.68
N SER A 41 18.22 -9.64 -5.29
CA SER A 41 17.45 -10.87 -5.41
C SER A 41 16.46 -10.98 -4.25
N ILE A 42 15.18 -11.18 -4.59
CA ILE A 42 14.08 -11.34 -3.66
C ILE A 42 13.34 -12.65 -3.90
N THR A 43 12.69 -13.17 -2.85
CA THR A 43 11.88 -14.39 -2.92
C THR A 43 10.49 -14.11 -3.49
N ALA A 44 9.96 -12.89 -3.32
CA ALA A 44 8.66 -12.52 -3.86
C ALA A 44 8.63 -12.68 -5.39
N PRO A 45 7.66 -13.41 -5.95
CA PRO A 45 7.47 -13.55 -7.38
C PRO A 45 6.93 -12.26 -8.03
N SER A 46 6.18 -11.43 -7.29
CA SER A 46 5.71 -10.14 -7.79
C SER A 46 6.02 -9.05 -6.77
N ALA A 47 6.60 -7.92 -7.24
CA ALA A 47 6.90 -6.78 -6.39
C ALA A 47 6.92 -5.46 -7.16
N LEU A 48 6.61 -4.36 -6.47
CA LEU A 48 6.69 -2.99 -6.96
C LEU A 48 7.20 -2.06 -5.86
N VAL A 49 8.11 -1.17 -6.21
CA VAL A 49 8.50 -0.04 -5.35
C VAL A 49 8.26 1.26 -6.11
N VAL A 50 7.51 2.18 -5.52
CA VAL A 50 7.11 3.44 -6.16
C VAL A 50 7.27 4.62 -5.21
N ASP A 51 7.78 5.74 -5.71
CA ASP A 51 7.74 7.03 -5.00
C ASP A 51 6.34 7.64 -5.14
N LEU A 52 5.64 7.85 -4.04
CA LEU A 52 4.24 8.32 -4.07
C LEU A 52 4.07 9.72 -4.61
N LYS A 53 5.10 10.57 -4.47
CA LYS A 53 5.01 11.97 -4.89
C LYS A 53 5.13 12.13 -6.40
N SER A 54 6.07 11.44 -7.03
CA SER A 54 6.31 11.51 -8.48
C SER A 54 5.59 10.44 -9.28
N GLY A 55 5.21 9.33 -8.65
CA GLY A 55 4.72 8.13 -9.35
C GLY A 55 5.85 7.32 -10.01
N LEU A 56 7.12 7.69 -9.79
CA LEU A 56 8.25 7.01 -10.38
C LEU A 56 8.38 5.59 -9.81
N VAL A 57 8.43 4.60 -10.69
CA VAL A 57 8.74 3.22 -10.34
C VAL A 57 10.25 3.09 -10.08
N LEU A 58 10.60 2.64 -8.88
CA LEU A 58 11.98 2.48 -8.42
C LEU A 58 12.46 1.03 -8.55
N TYR A 59 11.53 0.09 -8.51
CA TYR A 59 11.75 -1.35 -8.73
C TYR A 59 10.47 -1.99 -9.21
N GLU A 60 10.58 -2.95 -10.12
CA GLU A 60 9.44 -3.71 -10.65
C GLU A 60 9.87 -5.15 -10.94
N LYS A 61 9.02 -6.10 -10.56
CA LYS A 61 9.10 -7.51 -10.90
C LYS A 61 7.68 -8.05 -11.03
N ASP A 62 7.26 -8.44 -12.22
CA ASP A 62 5.95 -9.02 -12.53
C ASP A 62 4.79 -8.30 -11.82
N ALA A 63 4.87 -6.94 -11.74
CA ALA A 63 4.01 -6.13 -10.89
C ALA A 63 2.53 -6.12 -11.31
N ASN A 64 2.23 -6.48 -12.55
CA ASN A 64 0.87 -6.55 -13.09
C ASN A 64 0.31 -7.99 -13.10
N GLU A 65 1.07 -8.98 -12.64
CA GLU A 65 0.59 -10.36 -12.54
C GLU A 65 -0.50 -10.48 -11.45
N GLU A 66 -1.61 -11.12 -11.81
CA GLU A 66 -2.70 -11.37 -10.86
C GLU A 66 -2.29 -12.42 -9.85
N ARG A 67 -2.43 -12.09 -8.55
CA ARG A 67 -2.12 -12.97 -7.41
C ARG A 67 -3.15 -12.82 -6.29
N PRO A 68 -3.34 -13.85 -5.45
CA PRO A 68 -4.17 -13.71 -4.27
C PRO A 68 -3.65 -12.59 -3.35
N PRO A 69 -4.54 -11.69 -2.85
CA PRO A 69 -4.15 -10.54 -2.03
C PRO A 69 -3.81 -10.91 -0.58
N ALA A 70 -4.25 -12.04 -0.09
CA ALA A 70 -4.31 -12.30 1.35
C ALA A 70 -5.00 -11.12 2.10
N SER A 71 -4.62 -10.88 3.36
CA SER A 71 -5.19 -9.79 4.18
C SER A 71 -4.83 -8.37 3.72
N THR A 72 -4.06 -8.18 2.63
CA THR A 72 -3.87 -6.84 2.06
C THR A 72 -5.19 -6.30 1.49
N ALA A 73 -6.14 -7.17 1.14
CA ALA A 73 -7.52 -6.83 0.76
C ALA A 73 -8.25 -5.95 1.80
N LYS A 74 -7.90 -6.08 3.09
CA LYS A 74 -8.52 -5.28 4.17
C LYS A 74 -8.25 -3.78 4.05
N LEU A 75 -7.27 -3.39 3.24
CA LEU A 75 -7.04 -1.99 2.95
C LEU A 75 -8.20 -1.40 2.10
N MET A 76 -8.75 -2.18 1.17
CA MET A 76 -9.97 -1.79 0.45
C MET A 76 -11.19 -1.78 1.39
N THR A 77 -11.28 -2.76 2.29
CA THR A 77 -12.34 -2.77 3.31
C THR A 77 -12.30 -1.49 4.15
N ALA A 78 -11.12 -1.08 4.61
CA ALA A 78 -10.96 0.16 5.37
C ALA A 78 -11.36 1.40 4.55
N LEU A 79 -10.93 1.50 3.29
CA LEU A 79 -11.30 2.62 2.41
C LEU A 79 -12.81 2.73 2.19
N VAL A 80 -13.47 1.61 1.90
CA VAL A 80 -14.94 1.60 1.72
C VAL A 80 -15.63 2.04 3.01
N VAL A 81 -15.15 1.57 4.18
CA VAL A 81 -15.75 1.95 5.47
C VAL A 81 -15.67 3.46 5.70
N VAL A 82 -14.48 4.06 5.56
CA VAL A 82 -14.31 5.51 5.82
C VAL A 82 -15.05 6.38 4.81
N ASP A 83 -15.27 5.88 3.59
CA ASP A 83 -16.05 6.57 2.56
C ASP A 83 -17.57 6.54 2.84
N GLN A 84 -18.09 5.58 3.64
CA GLN A 84 -19.52 5.29 3.75
C GLN A 84 -20.16 5.70 5.09
N VAL A 85 -19.42 5.65 6.19
CA VAL A 85 -20.00 5.86 7.54
C VAL A 85 -19.09 6.70 8.43
N PRO A 86 -19.68 7.47 9.39
CA PRO A 86 -18.93 8.18 10.41
C PRO A 86 -18.09 7.23 11.28
N LEU A 87 -16.90 7.69 11.68
CA LEU A 87 -15.98 6.88 12.50
C LEU A 87 -16.43 6.66 13.94
N ASP A 88 -17.33 7.50 14.44
CA ASP A 88 -17.93 7.43 15.78
C ASP A 88 -19.22 6.61 15.83
N ASP A 89 -19.73 6.14 14.68
CA ASP A 89 -20.87 5.24 14.65
C ASP A 89 -20.60 3.98 15.48
N VAL A 90 -21.63 3.54 16.22
CA VAL A 90 -21.54 2.36 17.09
C VAL A 90 -21.99 1.11 16.35
N VAL A 91 -21.07 0.20 16.17
CA VAL A 91 -21.29 -1.12 15.59
C VAL A 91 -21.63 -2.12 16.70
N VAL A 92 -22.71 -2.89 16.51
CA VAL A 92 -23.05 -4.04 17.37
C VAL A 92 -22.56 -5.30 16.69
N VAL A 93 -21.65 -6.03 17.35
CA VAL A 93 -21.01 -7.23 16.78
C VAL A 93 -22.02 -8.37 16.70
N SER A 94 -22.25 -8.89 15.49
CA SER A 94 -23.12 -10.03 15.24
C SER A 94 -22.48 -11.37 15.65
N PRO A 95 -23.29 -12.43 15.86
CA PRO A 95 -22.77 -13.79 16.05
C PRO A 95 -21.84 -14.24 14.90
N THR A 96 -22.19 -13.90 13.66
CA THR A 96 -21.40 -14.24 12.48
C THR A 96 -20.02 -13.56 12.49
N ALA A 97 -19.97 -12.28 12.83
CA ALA A 97 -18.70 -11.55 12.95
C ALA A 97 -17.83 -12.15 14.06
N ALA A 98 -18.41 -12.38 15.24
CA ALA A 98 -17.73 -12.95 16.39
C ALA A 98 -17.19 -14.37 16.13
N ALA A 99 -17.84 -15.17 15.27
CA ALA A 99 -17.45 -16.54 14.93
C ALA A 99 -16.48 -16.62 13.72
N THR A 100 -16.11 -15.48 13.12
CA THR A 100 -15.25 -15.48 11.92
C THR A 100 -13.87 -16.04 12.21
N ALA A 101 -13.42 -16.98 11.36
CA ALA A 101 -12.13 -17.67 11.51
C ALA A 101 -10.92 -16.82 11.05
N GLY A 102 -9.73 -17.29 11.37
CA GLY A 102 -8.43 -16.68 11.01
C GLY A 102 -7.99 -15.62 12.01
N SER A 103 -7.26 -14.60 11.56
CA SER A 103 -6.78 -13.50 12.41
C SER A 103 -7.94 -12.73 13.03
N ARG A 104 -7.80 -12.32 14.29
CA ARG A 104 -8.93 -11.74 15.07
C ARG A 104 -8.51 -10.56 15.91
N MET A 105 -9.41 -9.58 16.03
CA MET A 105 -9.40 -8.58 17.10
C MET A 105 -9.84 -9.19 18.45
N GLY A 106 -10.61 -10.28 18.40
CA GLY A 106 -11.15 -10.96 19.59
C GLY A 106 -12.52 -10.40 20.00
N LEU A 107 -13.37 -10.16 19.01
CA LEU A 107 -14.74 -9.68 19.25
C LEU A 107 -15.64 -10.80 19.79
N ASN A 108 -16.59 -10.41 20.65
CA ASN A 108 -17.68 -11.24 21.13
C ASN A 108 -19.02 -10.74 20.59
N GLU A 109 -19.99 -11.65 20.46
CA GLU A 109 -21.36 -11.27 20.12
C GLU A 109 -21.90 -10.22 21.11
N GLY A 110 -22.54 -9.19 20.57
CA GLY A 110 -23.10 -8.10 21.33
C GLY A 110 -22.11 -7.01 21.79
N ASP A 111 -20.80 -7.18 21.53
CA ASP A 111 -19.84 -6.10 21.74
C ASP A 111 -20.29 -4.85 20.98
N ARG A 112 -20.06 -3.69 21.58
CA ARG A 112 -20.39 -2.38 21.02
C ARG A 112 -19.12 -1.57 20.91
N LEU A 113 -18.66 -1.33 19.70
CA LEU A 113 -17.44 -0.57 19.41
C LEU A 113 -17.73 0.49 18.34
N SER A 114 -16.96 1.55 18.34
CA SER A 114 -17.02 2.52 17.25
C SER A 114 -16.41 1.95 15.96
N VAL A 115 -16.77 2.50 14.81
CA VAL A 115 -16.15 2.20 13.51
C VAL A 115 -14.64 2.39 13.62
N LEU A 116 -14.17 3.49 14.24
CA LEU A 116 -12.74 3.74 14.43
C LEU A 116 -12.04 2.62 15.21
N GLU A 117 -12.63 2.15 16.32
CA GLU A 117 -12.08 1.06 17.12
C GLU A 117 -11.99 -0.25 16.31
N LEU A 118 -12.99 -0.53 15.48
CA LEU A 118 -12.99 -1.69 14.58
C LEU A 118 -11.98 -1.55 13.43
N LEU A 119 -11.73 -0.34 12.92
CA LEU A 119 -10.66 -0.10 11.94
C LEU A 119 -9.27 -0.41 12.51
N TYR A 120 -9.01 -0.07 13.79
CA TYR A 120 -7.79 -0.52 14.48
C TYR A 120 -7.73 -2.05 14.55
N GLY A 121 -8.84 -2.71 14.89
CA GLY A 121 -8.94 -4.17 14.91
C GLY A 121 -8.75 -4.83 13.54
N LEU A 122 -9.22 -4.17 12.49
CA LEU A 122 -9.07 -4.60 11.09
C LEU A 122 -7.61 -4.53 10.62
N LEU A 123 -6.93 -3.43 10.91
CA LEU A 123 -5.65 -3.10 10.26
C LEU A 123 -4.43 -3.54 11.06
N LEU A 124 -4.45 -3.50 12.41
CA LEU A 124 -3.30 -3.89 13.23
C LEU A 124 -3.17 -5.42 13.32
N PRO A 125 -4.05 -6.14 14.06
CA PRO A 125 -3.97 -7.60 14.18
C PRO A 125 -4.55 -8.30 12.93
N SER A 126 -5.00 -7.54 11.94
CA SER A 126 -5.62 -8.09 10.73
C SER A 126 -6.94 -8.83 10.98
N GLY A 127 -7.77 -8.34 11.91
CA GLY A 127 -9.00 -9.02 12.38
C GLY A 127 -10.02 -9.28 11.28
N ASN A 128 -10.33 -10.55 11.02
CA ASN A 128 -11.39 -10.96 10.11
C ASN A 128 -12.77 -10.71 10.73
N ASP A 129 -12.87 -10.88 12.06
CA ASP A 129 -14.06 -10.55 12.86
C ASP A 129 -14.42 -9.06 12.73
N ALA A 130 -13.43 -8.17 12.81
CA ALA A 130 -13.61 -6.74 12.59
C ALA A 130 -14.03 -6.42 11.14
N ALA A 131 -13.44 -7.10 10.15
CA ALA A 131 -13.82 -6.94 8.74
C ALA A 131 -15.30 -7.28 8.51
N VAL A 132 -15.77 -8.41 9.06
CA VAL A 132 -17.16 -8.83 8.93
C VAL A 132 -18.12 -7.90 9.68
N ALA A 133 -17.76 -7.47 10.89
CA ALA A 133 -18.58 -6.53 11.68
C ALA A 133 -18.76 -5.20 10.93
N LEU A 134 -17.68 -4.63 10.40
CA LEU A 134 -17.71 -3.39 9.61
C LEU A 134 -18.53 -3.56 8.33
N ALA A 135 -18.31 -4.65 7.58
CA ALA A 135 -19.05 -4.91 6.35
C ALA A 135 -20.56 -5.02 6.59
N GLN A 136 -20.97 -5.73 7.64
CA GLN A 136 -22.39 -5.86 8.01
C GLN A 136 -22.99 -4.52 8.46
N HIS A 137 -22.22 -3.68 9.18
CA HIS A 137 -22.67 -2.35 9.61
C HIS A 137 -22.93 -1.43 8.41
N VAL A 138 -21.98 -1.44 7.43
CA VAL A 138 -22.05 -0.53 6.26
C VAL A 138 -23.10 -0.98 5.24
N ALA A 139 -23.17 -2.27 4.93
CA ALA A 139 -23.93 -2.77 3.80
C ALA A 139 -25.01 -3.81 4.17
N GLY A 140 -25.16 -4.15 5.45
CA GLY A 140 -26.10 -5.17 5.92
C GLY A 140 -25.60 -6.59 5.72
N THR A 141 -24.97 -6.91 4.59
CA THR A 141 -24.37 -8.22 4.31
C THR A 141 -22.93 -8.11 3.82
N GLN A 142 -22.15 -9.19 3.98
CA GLN A 142 -20.81 -9.26 3.39
C GLN A 142 -20.84 -9.21 1.86
N ALA A 143 -21.86 -9.81 1.25
CA ALA A 143 -22.01 -9.84 -0.21
C ALA A 143 -22.20 -8.43 -0.77
N ASP A 144 -23.12 -7.65 -0.20
CA ASP A 144 -23.36 -6.26 -0.63
C ASP A 144 -22.12 -5.39 -0.39
N PHE A 145 -21.37 -5.64 0.69
CA PHE A 145 -20.12 -4.93 0.93
C PHE A 145 -19.04 -5.28 -0.10
N VAL A 146 -18.96 -6.54 -0.53
CA VAL A 146 -18.03 -6.96 -1.61
C VAL A 146 -18.37 -6.25 -2.93
N GLU A 147 -19.65 -6.01 -3.21
CA GLU A 147 -20.04 -5.19 -4.37
C GLU A 147 -19.51 -3.75 -4.24
N LEU A 148 -19.57 -3.15 -3.05
CA LEU A 148 -18.96 -1.83 -2.81
C LEU A 148 -17.44 -1.84 -2.99
N MET A 149 -16.73 -2.89 -2.49
CA MET A 149 -15.30 -3.05 -2.71
C MET A 149 -14.94 -3.10 -4.20
N ASN A 150 -15.67 -3.89 -4.99
CA ASN A 150 -15.43 -4.02 -6.43
C ASN A 150 -15.82 -2.76 -7.20
N ALA A 151 -16.89 -2.07 -6.81
CA ALA A 151 -17.24 -0.77 -7.37
C ALA A 151 -16.14 0.28 -7.11
N ARG A 152 -15.59 0.29 -5.89
CA ARG A 152 -14.48 1.17 -5.52
C ARG A 152 -13.22 0.84 -6.31
N ALA A 153 -12.87 -0.45 -6.45
CA ALA A 153 -11.74 -0.90 -7.27
C ALA A 153 -11.88 -0.43 -8.72
N SER A 154 -13.05 -0.60 -9.32
CA SER A 154 -13.35 -0.11 -10.67
C SER A 154 -13.22 1.40 -10.80
N ALA A 155 -13.75 2.16 -9.83
CA ALA A 155 -13.65 3.63 -9.81
C ALA A 155 -12.20 4.12 -9.67
N MET A 156 -11.33 3.34 -9.04
CA MET A 156 -9.89 3.60 -8.93
C MET A 156 -9.08 3.12 -10.15
N GLY A 157 -9.71 2.42 -11.10
CA GLY A 157 -9.03 1.84 -12.26
C GLY A 157 -8.16 0.62 -11.93
N LEU A 158 -8.45 -0.12 -10.85
CA LEU A 158 -7.72 -1.34 -10.46
C LEU A 158 -8.18 -2.50 -11.33
N THR A 159 -7.56 -2.64 -12.50
CA THR A 159 -8.03 -3.56 -13.56
C THR A 159 -7.68 -5.02 -13.32
N SER A 160 -6.68 -5.29 -12.48
CA SER A 160 -6.23 -6.63 -12.09
C SER A 160 -6.72 -7.01 -10.68
N THR A 161 -7.75 -6.30 -10.17
CA THR A 161 -8.23 -6.52 -8.79
C THR A 161 -9.70 -6.92 -8.79
N ARG A 162 -9.99 -8.02 -8.11
CA ARG A 162 -11.34 -8.49 -7.80
C ARG A 162 -11.40 -9.04 -6.39
N PHE A 163 -12.37 -8.57 -5.62
CA PHE A 163 -12.66 -9.06 -4.28
C PHE A 163 -13.86 -10.00 -4.29
N THR A 164 -13.78 -11.07 -3.51
CA THR A 164 -14.87 -12.05 -3.31
C THR A 164 -15.25 -12.21 -1.84
N ASN A 165 -14.44 -11.63 -0.94
CA ASN A 165 -14.75 -11.53 0.49
C ASN A 165 -14.10 -10.26 1.08
N VAL A 166 -14.50 -9.94 2.31
CA VAL A 166 -14.15 -8.67 2.98
C VAL A 166 -12.81 -8.71 3.74
N HIS A 167 -12.15 -9.87 3.83
CA HIS A 167 -11.00 -10.06 4.72
C HIS A 167 -9.74 -10.63 4.04
N GLY A 168 -9.87 -11.16 2.81
CA GLY A 168 -8.72 -11.63 2.03
C GLY A 168 -8.34 -13.10 2.24
N LEU A 169 -9.18 -13.93 2.87
CA LEU A 169 -8.96 -15.38 2.86
C LEU A 169 -9.10 -15.93 1.44
N ASP A 170 -8.42 -17.03 1.17
CA ASP A 170 -8.40 -17.68 -0.13
C ASP A 170 -9.82 -18.00 -0.59
N ALA A 171 -10.14 -17.59 -1.81
CA ALA A 171 -11.42 -17.82 -2.45
C ALA A 171 -11.29 -17.70 -3.97
N ALA A 172 -12.04 -18.52 -4.69
CA ALA A 172 -11.99 -18.52 -6.15
C ALA A 172 -12.29 -17.14 -6.74
N GLY A 173 -11.40 -16.68 -7.62
CA GLY A 173 -11.53 -15.40 -8.31
C GLY A 173 -11.16 -14.16 -7.46
N GLN A 174 -10.60 -14.33 -6.27
CA GLN A 174 -10.05 -13.23 -5.48
C GLN A 174 -8.60 -12.98 -5.89
N VAL A 175 -8.38 -11.89 -6.59
CA VAL A 175 -7.09 -11.54 -7.18
C VAL A 175 -6.78 -10.05 -7.02
N THR A 176 -5.50 -9.71 -7.14
CA THR A 176 -4.97 -8.35 -7.22
C THR A 176 -3.61 -8.37 -7.92
N SER A 177 -3.02 -7.20 -8.15
CA SER A 177 -1.63 -7.05 -8.61
C SER A 177 -0.85 -6.12 -7.69
N ALA A 178 0.49 -6.17 -7.76
CA ALA A 178 1.32 -5.24 -6.99
C ALA A 178 1.09 -3.78 -7.41
N THR A 179 0.83 -3.54 -8.69
CA THR A 179 0.48 -2.22 -9.24
C THR A 179 -0.83 -1.71 -8.64
N ASP A 180 -1.87 -2.53 -8.63
CA ASP A 180 -3.17 -2.15 -8.09
C ASP A 180 -3.11 -1.91 -6.58
N LEU A 181 -2.38 -2.75 -5.84
CA LEU A 181 -2.18 -2.56 -4.39
C LEU A 181 -1.37 -1.30 -4.07
N ALA A 182 -0.43 -0.90 -4.92
CA ALA A 182 0.29 0.37 -4.74
C ALA A 182 -0.65 1.57 -4.93
N ALA A 183 -1.55 1.52 -5.92
CA ALA A 183 -2.58 2.54 -6.11
C ALA A 183 -3.57 2.57 -4.93
N LEU A 184 -3.97 1.40 -4.43
CA LEU A 184 -4.82 1.27 -3.24
C LEU A 184 -4.13 1.84 -1.99
N ALA A 185 -2.85 1.52 -1.78
CA ALA A 185 -2.06 2.05 -0.67
C ALA A 185 -1.92 3.58 -0.73
N ARG A 186 -1.72 4.12 -1.94
CA ARG A 186 -1.69 5.58 -2.15
C ARG A 186 -3.00 6.24 -1.70
N ALA A 187 -4.14 5.69 -2.08
CA ALA A 187 -5.45 6.21 -1.69
C ALA A 187 -5.66 6.11 -0.16
N ALA A 188 -5.32 4.96 0.42
CA ALA A 188 -5.44 4.73 1.86
C ALA A 188 -4.57 5.68 2.70
N LEU A 189 -3.33 5.95 2.26
CA LEU A 189 -2.42 6.86 2.95
C LEU A 189 -2.79 8.34 2.78
N GLN A 190 -3.72 8.68 1.89
CA GLN A 190 -4.30 10.03 1.77
C GLN A 190 -5.41 10.27 2.80
N ASP A 191 -6.04 9.22 3.33
CA ASP A 191 -6.96 9.35 4.46
C ASP A 191 -6.16 9.44 5.78
N PRO A 192 -6.32 10.53 6.56
CA PRO A 192 -5.51 10.75 7.75
C PRO A 192 -5.77 9.71 8.85
N ASN A 193 -7.00 9.17 8.95
CA ASN A 193 -7.33 8.17 9.96
C ASN A 193 -6.68 6.83 9.60
N ILE A 194 -6.79 6.39 8.33
CA ILE A 194 -6.12 5.16 7.89
C ILE A 194 -4.61 5.28 8.05
N ALA A 195 -4.02 6.42 7.65
CA ALA A 195 -2.59 6.66 7.77
C ALA A 195 -2.11 6.60 9.24
N GLU A 196 -2.87 7.17 10.18
CA GLU A 196 -2.59 7.09 11.62
C GLU A 196 -2.67 5.64 12.12
N ILE A 197 -3.76 4.93 11.77
CA ILE A 197 -3.98 3.54 12.21
C ILE A 197 -2.85 2.63 11.74
N VAL A 198 -2.50 2.66 10.45
CA VAL A 198 -1.48 1.74 9.90
C VAL A 198 -0.06 2.03 10.40
N ALA A 199 0.19 3.25 10.88
CA ALA A 199 1.47 3.63 11.49
C ALA A 199 1.58 3.23 12.97
N ALA A 200 0.46 2.92 13.62
CA ALA A 200 0.45 2.53 15.03
C ALA A 200 1.05 1.13 15.21
N ARG A 201 1.98 0.97 16.17
CA ARG A 201 2.57 -0.33 16.53
C ARG A 201 1.63 -1.18 17.37
N SER A 202 0.89 -0.54 18.26
CA SER A 202 -0.08 -1.20 19.13
C SER A 202 -1.03 -0.17 19.74
N ILE A 203 -2.20 -0.66 20.16
CA ILE A 203 -3.19 0.11 20.89
C ILE A 203 -3.97 -0.84 21.81
N THR A 204 -4.53 -0.29 22.91
CA THR A 204 -5.46 -1.06 23.75
C THR A 204 -6.88 -0.51 23.58
N ILE A 205 -7.80 -1.36 23.15
CA ILE A 205 -9.21 -1.02 22.89
C ILE A 205 -10.10 -2.03 23.63
N GLY A 206 -10.96 -1.53 24.51
CA GLY A 206 -11.89 -2.37 25.28
C GLY A 206 -11.19 -3.48 26.06
N GLY A 207 -9.99 -3.22 26.59
CA GLY A 207 -9.16 -4.21 27.30
C GLY A 207 -8.39 -5.18 26.37
N ARG A 208 -8.56 -5.09 25.05
CA ARG A 208 -7.82 -5.90 24.07
C ARG A 208 -6.55 -5.18 23.65
N GLN A 209 -5.40 -5.82 23.80
CA GLN A 209 -4.15 -5.30 23.30
C GLN A 209 -3.97 -5.72 21.84
N LEU A 210 -4.10 -4.76 20.92
CA LEU A 210 -3.94 -4.96 19.49
C LEU A 210 -2.51 -4.65 19.08
N GLN A 211 -1.86 -5.58 18.40
CA GLN A 211 -0.49 -5.44 17.88
C GLN A 211 -0.53 -5.36 16.36
N ASN A 212 0.26 -4.46 15.78
CA ASN A 212 0.44 -4.42 14.34
C ASN A 212 1.33 -5.56 13.88
N THR A 213 0.91 -6.27 12.85
CA THR A 213 1.65 -7.38 12.25
C THR A 213 2.80 -6.94 11.34
N ASN A 214 2.95 -5.63 11.09
CA ASN A 214 4.06 -5.09 10.31
C ASN A 214 5.30 -4.88 11.18
N GLU A 215 6.25 -5.81 11.11
CA GLU A 215 7.50 -5.80 11.88
C GLU A 215 8.50 -4.71 11.45
N LEU A 216 8.25 -4.00 10.35
CA LEU A 216 9.10 -2.86 9.98
C LEU A 216 8.86 -1.64 10.89
N LEU A 217 7.67 -1.54 11.50
CA LEU A 217 7.31 -0.41 12.35
C LEU A 217 8.19 -0.30 13.59
N GLY A 218 8.90 0.83 13.70
CA GLY A 218 9.82 1.12 14.81
C GLY A 218 11.14 0.33 14.76
N VAL A 219 11.39 -0.45 13.68
CA VAL A 219 12.61 -1.21 13.43
C VAL A 219 13.31 -0.70 12.16
N TYR A 220 12.57 -0.46 11.08
CA TYR A 220 13.10 0.10 9.85
C TYR A 220 12.86 1.62 9.83
N ASP A 221 13.94 2.39 9.65
CA ASP A 221 13.88 3.85 9.70
C ASP A 221 12.89 4.43 8.70
N GLY A 222 11.99 5.30 9.18
CA GLY A 222 10.94 5.94 8.39
C GLY A 222 9.74 5.06 8.07
N ALA A 223 9.70 3.79 8.49
CA ALA A 223 8.54 2.92 8.27
C ALA A 223 7.30 3.45 9.00
N ASN A 224 6.18 3.62 8.26
CA ASN A 224 4.94 4.20 8.75
C ASN A 224 3.68 3.52 8.20
N GLY A 225 3.75 2.26 7.80
CA GLY A 225 2.61 1.45 7.36
C GLY A 225 3.05 0.29 6.47
N VAL A 226 2.17 -0.50 5.84
CA VAL A 226 0.72 -0.32 5.72
C VAL A 226 0.00 -1.59 6.17
N LYS A 227 0.19 -2.74 5.47
CA LYS A 227 -0.55 -3.97 5.75
C LYS A 227 0.21 -5.23 5.35
N THR A 228 0.14 -6.24 6.19
CA THR A 228 0.61 -7.61 5.89
C THR A 228 -0.55 -8.52 5.50
N GLY A 229 -0.22 -9.61 4.82
CA GLY A 229 -1.16 -10.68 4.53
C GLY A 229 -0.45 -12.03 4.45
N THR A 230 -1.12 -13.11 4.82
CA THR A 230 -0.64 -14.48 4.62
C THR A 230 -1.82 -15.42 4.50
N THR A 231 -1.82 -16.23 3.45
CA THR A 231 -2.70 -17.39 3.30
C THR A 231 -1.91 -18.52 2.63
N ASP A 232 -2.48 -19.70 2.57
CA ASP A 232 -1.82 -20.86 1.95
C ASP A 232 -1.59 -20.65 0.45
N GLU A 233 -2.54 -20.02 -0.26
CA GLU A 233 -2.42 -19.76 -1.70
C GLU A 233 -1.59 -18.51 -2.00
N ALA A 234 -1.72 -17.46 -1.18
CA ALA A 234 -1.05 -16.19 -1.43
C ALA A 234 0.44 -16.20 -1.04
N GLY A 235 0.87 -17.07 -0.11
CA GLY A 235 2.15 -16.91 0.56
C GLY A 235 2.18 -15.65 1.43
N GLU A 236 3.36 -15.10 1.66
CA GLU A 236 3.52 -13.87 2.41
C GLU A 236 3.37 -12.63 1.52
N CYS A 237 2.47 -11.73 1.88
CA CYS A 237 2.22 -10.46 1.20
C CYS A 237 2.51 -9.28 2.12
N LEU A 238 3.00 -8.18 1.55
CA LEU A 238 3.27 -6.95 2.29
C LEU A 238 2.99 -5.72 1.42
N ILE A 239 2.31 -4.76 2.00
CA ILE A 239 2.34 -3.37 1.57
C ILE A 239 3.09 -2.61 2.66
N ALA A 240 4.22 -2.02 2.34
CA ALA A 240 4.98 -1.18 3.25
C ALA A 240 5.05 0.26 2.75
N SER A 241 5.09 1.23 3.66
CA SER A 241 5.41 2.61 3.34
C SER A 241 6.53 3.12 4.24
N VAL A 242 7.41 3.91 3.63
CA VAL A 242 8.56 4.52 4.31
C VAL A 242 8.66 5.98 3.92
N THR A 243 8.69 6.87 4.91
CA THR A 243 8.86 8.30 4.69
C THR A 243 10.23 8.77 5.17
N ARG A 244 11.06 9.24 4.23
CA ARG A 244 12.38 9.81 4.51
C ARG A 244 12.58 11.11 3.75
N GLY A 245 13.14 12.14 4.39
CA GLY A 245 13.41 13.41 3.72
C GLY A 245 12.20 14.09 3.08
N GLY A 246 10.98 13.84 3.61
CA GLY A 246 9.74 14.39 3.06
C GLY A 246 9.24 13.67 1.79
N ARG A 247 9.74 12.49 1.51
CA ARG A 247 9.30 11.59 0.42
C ARG A 247 8.79 10.28 0.99
N THR A 248 7.69 9.81 0.45
CA THR A 248 7.11 8.52 0.83
C THR A 248 7.27 7.53 -0.32
N THR A 249 7.94 6.43 -0.02
CA THR A 249 8.07 5.27 -0.91
C THR A 249 7.10 4.21 -0.45
N VAL A 250 6.33 3.63 -1.39
CA VAL A 250 5.49 2.46 -1.16
C VAL A 250 6.13 1.26 -1.84
N LEU A 251 6.21 0.18 -1.08
CA LEU A 251 6.61 -1.14 -1.54
C LEU A 251 5.40 -2.06 -1.46
N VAL A 252 5.18 -2.86 -2.49
CA VAL A 252 4.25 -3.98 -2.50
C VAL A 252 5.00 -5.23 -2.91
N GLU A 253 4.78 -6.31 -2.20
CA GLU A 253 5.25 -7.65 -2.58
C GLU A 253 4.17 -8.69 -2.32
N LEU A 254 4.06 -9.64 -3.25
CA LEU A 254 3.07 -10.71 -3.22
C LEU A 254 3.78 -12.06 -3.36
N GLY A 255 3.43 -13.02 -2.49
CA GLY A 255 3.92 -14.38 -2.55
C GLY A 255 5.37 -14.57 -2.08
N SER A 256 5.90 -13.68 -1.26
CA SER A 256 7.23 -13.84 -0.66
C SER A 256 7.28 -15.05 0.29
N THR A 257 8.49 -15.54 0.55
CA THR A 257 8.79 -16.50 1.62
C THR A 257 9.62 -15.85 2.75
N ASP A 258 9.97 -14.55 2.59
CA ASP A 258 10.69 -13.72 3.56
C ASP A 258 10.33 -12.23 3.34
N ARG A 259 9.07 -11.87 3.55
CA ARG A 259 8.54 -10.53 3.23
C ARG A 259 9.34 -9.39 3.86
N PHE A 260 9.81 -9.55 5.10
CA PHE A 260 10.55 -8.47 5.74
C PHE A 260 12.02 -8.39 5.32
N GLY A 261 12.61 -9.53 4.94
CA GLY A 261 13.95 -9.57 4.34
C GLY A 261 13.95 -9.00 2.93
N ASP A 262 12.98 -9.37 2.10
CA ASP A 262 12.81 -8.83 0.75
C ASP A 262 12.50 -7.33 0.79
N ALA A 263 11.59 -6.90 1.68
CA ALA A 263 11.25 -5.50 1.83
C ALA A 263 12.46 -4.63 2.20
N ARG A 264 13.31 -5.07 3.17
CA ARG A 264 14.51 -4.32 3.53
C ARG A 264 15.45 -4.17 2.34
N LYS A 265 15.72 -5.25 1.59
CA LYS A 265 16.58 -5.21 0.39
C LYS A 265 16.07 -4.22 -0.65
N LEU A 266 14.77 -4.24 -0.94
CA LEU A 266 14.15 -3.38 -1.94
C LEU A 266 14.10 -1.91 -1.50
N LEU A 267 13.81 -1.65 -0.23
CA LEU A 267 13.76 -0.29 0.33
C LEU A 267 15.16 0.31 0.43
N ASP A 268 16.17 -0.47 0.81
CA ASP A 268 17.58 -0.04 0.84
C ASP A 268 18.08 0.25 -0.59
N TYR A 269 17.82 -0.66 -1.53
CA TYR A 269 18.12 -0.46 -2.95
C TYR A 269 17.48 0.83 -3.48
N SER A 270 16.20 1.05 -3.21
CA SER A 270 15.47 2.23 -3.68
C SER A 270 16.02 3.54 -3.08
N ALA A 271 16.46 3.50 -1.82
CA ALA A 271 17.06 4.66 -1.16
C ALA A 271 18.47 4.99 -1.67
N GLU A 272 19.24 3.98 -2.08
CA GLU A 272 20.63 4.10 -2.50
C GLU A 272 20.81 4.27 -4.01
N ALA A 273 19.93 3.66 -4.83
CA ALA A 273 20.04 3.68 -6.28
C ALA A 273 19.49 4.97 -6.92
N PHE A 274 18.68 5.74 -6.19
CA PHE A 274 18.04 6.94 -6.71
C PHE A 274 18.42 8.18 -5.90
N ALA A 275 18.93 9.20 -6.61
CA ALA A 275 19.23 10.52 -6.04
C ALA A 275 18.16 11.53 -6.47
N TRP A 276 17.61 12.26 -5.49
CA TRP A 276 16.57 13.24 -5.73
C TRP A 276 17.14 14.65 -5.72
N HIS A 277 17.11 15.33 -6.87
CA HIS A 277 17.59 16.70 -7.00
C HIS A 277 16.42 17.68 -7.13
N ARG A 278 16.47 18.78 -6.38
CA ARG A 278 15.59 19.92 -6.63
C ARG A 278 16.22 20.79 -7.72
N THR A 279 15.61 20.86 -8.89
CA THR A 279 15.97 21.85 -9.89
C THR A 279 15.23 23.14 -9.57
N SER A 280 15.94 24.23 -9.27
CA SER A 280 15.37 25.57 -9.28
C SER A 280 15.35 26.03 -10.74
N LEU A 281 14.19 26.05 -11.36
CA LEU A 281 14.03 26.70 -12.66
C LEU A 281 14.06 28.22 -12.45
N PRO A 282 14.77 28.98 -13.30
CA PRO A 282 14.66 30.42 -13.27
C PRO A 282 13.22 30.84 -13.53
N ALA A 283 12.79 31.96 -12.93
CA ALA A 283 11.41 32.45 -12.87
C ALA A 283 10.78 32.86 -14.22
N SER A 284 11.30 32.41 -15.34
CA SER A 284 10.74 32.63 -16.68
C SER A 284 9.84 31.45 -17.09
N GLY A 285 8.65 31.43 -16.57
CA GLY A 285 7.37 31.09 -17.23
C GLY A 285 7.18 29.72 -17.90
N LEU A 286 8.06 28.72 -17.77
CA LEU A 286 7.86 27.40 -18.35
C LEU A 286 7.74 26.36 -17.24
N ALA A 287 6.53 25.87 -17.04
CA ALA A 287 6.27 24.71 -16.19
C ALA A 287 6.76 23.45 -16.94
N TRP A 288 7.81 22.82 -16.43
CA TRP A 288 8.22 21.51 -16.88
C TRP A 288 7.58 20.46 -15.96
N VAL A 289 6.80 19.57 -16.52
CA VAL A 289 6.38 18.35 -15.83
C VAL A 289 7.43 17.30 -16.18
N ILE A 290 8.28 16.98 -15.21
CA ILE A 290 9.12 15.78 -15.26
C ILE A 290 8.26 14.69 -14.59
N GLY A 291 7.68 13.80 -15.41
CA GLY A 291 6.97 12.61 -14.97
C GLY A 291 7.92 11.45 -14.86
#